data_a373c809ea47f0348d86d40334a0d2e0
#
_entry.id   a373c809ea47f0348d86d40334a0d2e0
#
_cell.length_a   1.000
_cell.length_b   1.000
_cell.length_c   1.000
_cell.angle_alpha   90.00
_cell.angle_beta   90.00
_cell.angle_gamma   90.00
#
_symmetry.space_group_name_H-M   'P 1'
#
loop_
_entity.id
_entity.type
_entity.pdbx_description
1 polymer ?
#
loop_
_entity_poly.entity_id
_entity_poly.type
_entity_poly.pdbx_seq_one_letter_code
_entity_poly.pdbx_strand_id
1 'polypeptide(L)'
;TLKRTIYAANVSEDAVNDPESVPYFQQVKKLADEEGSLALPICAKLEADIAELDDPDEKAMFMEELGLKQSGLDRLIQCSYELLGSSPS
;
A
#
# COMPACT_ATOMS: atom_id res chain seq x y z
N THR A 1 18.23 6.65 16.67
CA THR A 1 17.79 5.82 15.54
C THR A 1 16.35 5.43 15.69
N LEU A 2 15.52 6.05 14.94
CA LEU A 2 14.09 5.77 14.98
C LEU A 2 13.76 4.69 13.97
N LYS A 3 13.39 3.54 14.45
CA LYS A 3 12.87 2.50 13.58
C LYS A 3 11.39 2.75 13.39
N ARG A 4 11.02 3.07 12.19
CA ARG A 4 9.62 3.22 11.85
C ARG A 4 9.11 1.93 11.22
N THR A 5 7.92 1.54 11.62
CA THR A 5 7.29 0.33 11.12
C THR A 5 6.22 0.72 10.11
N ILE A 6 6.05 -0.10 9.08
CA ILE A 6 4.99 0.09 8.13
C ILE A 6 3.99 -1.05 8.33
N TYR A 7 2.75 -0.70 8.60
CA TYR A 7 1.68 -1.67 8.77
C TYR A 7 0.94 -1.84 7.45
N ALA A 8 0.90 -3.04 6.95
CA ALA A 8 0.15 -3.37 5.75
C ALA A 8 -1.22 -3.90 6.17
N ALA A 9 -2.24 -3.13 5.99
CA ALA A 9 -3.59 -3.51 6.36
C ALA A 9 -4.27 -4.19 5.18
N ASN A 10 -4.62 -5.45 5.34
CA ASN A 10 -5.29 -6.21 4.29
C ASN A 10 -6.76 -5.81 4.24
N VAL A 11 -7.17 -5.19 3.13
CA VAL A 11 -8.56 -4.74 2.93
C VAL A 11 -9.10 -5.38 1.66
N SER A 12 -10.41 -5.32 1.48
CA SER A 12 -11.04 -5.88 0.29
C SER A 12 -10.81 -4.98 -0.93
N GLU A 13 -11.05 -5.53 -2.12
CA GLU A 13 -10.86 -4.77 -3.36
C GLU A 13 -11.68 -3.49 -3.39
N ASP A 14 -12.89 -3.53 -2.86
CA ASP A 14 -13.74 -2.34 -2.81
C ASP A 14 -13.19 -1.30 -1.83
N ALA A 15 -12.52 -1.77 -0.81
CA ALA A 15 -12.03 -0.90 0.26
C ALA A 15 -10.62 -0.38 0.00
N VAL A 16 -9.89 -0.97 -0.94
CA VAL A 16 -8.52 -0.54 -1.21
C VAL A 16 -8.45 0.90 -1.74
N ASN A 17 -9.50 1.35 -2.42
CA ASN A 17 -9.60 2.72 -2.91
C ASN A 17 -10.18 3.67 -1.87
N ASP A 18 -10.90 3.14 -0.90
CA ASP A 18 -11.49 3.93 0.18
C ASP A 18 -11.27 3.21 1.52
N PRO A 19 -10.02 3.10 1.94
CA PRO A 19 -9.69 2.36 3.16
C PRO A 19 -10.26 3.00 4.42
N GLU A 20 -10.52 4.30 4.38
CA GLU A 20 -11.07 5.00 5.52
C GLU A 20 -12.47 4.54 5.89
N SER A 21 -13.19 3.94 4.94
CA SER A 21 -14.51 3.39 5.22
C SER A 21 -14.44 2.06 5.97
N VAL A 22 -13.24 1.48 6.09
CA VAL A 22 -13.05 0.20 6.77
C VAL A 22 -12.67 0.46 8.22
N PRO A 23 -13.49 0.04 9.18
CA PRO A 23 -13.15 0.24 10.59
C PRO A 23 -11.85 -0.42 11.02
N TYR A 24 -11.56 -1.58 10.45
CA TYR A 24 -10.31 -2.27 10.72
C TYR A 24 -9.11 -1.41 10.32
N PHE A 25 -9.16 -0.82 9.13
CA PHE A 25 -8.08 0.03 8.65
C PHE A 25 -7.91 1.26 9.53
N GLN A 26 -9.01 1.84 9.97
CA GLN A 26 -8.95 3.01 10.85
C GLN A 26 -8.25 2.68 12.16
N GLN A 27 -8.48 1.50 12.70
CA GLN A 27 -7.80 1.05 13.90
C GLN A 27 -6.31 0.90 13.68
N VAL A 28 -5.93 0.28 12.56
CA VAL A 28 -4.52 0.10 12.21
C VAL A 28 -3.86 1.45 11.99
N LYS A 29 -4.53 2.34 11.30
CA LYS A 29 -4.00 3.69 11.02
C LYS A 29 -3.79 4.47 12.31
N LYS A 30 -4.74 4.39 13.21
CA LYS A 30 -4.64 5.07 14.50
C LYS A 30 -3.46 4.54 15.30
N LEU A 31 -3.31 3.22 15.36
CA LEU A 31 -2.19 2.60 16.04
C LEU A 31 -0.87 3.02 15.43
N ALA A 32 -0.79 3.00 14.11
CA ALA A 32 0.41 3.42 13.41
C ALA A 32 0.75 4.88 13.70
N ASP A 33 -0.26 5.74 13.70
CA ASP A 33 -0.06 7.15 13.98
C ASP A 33 0.48 7.37 15.40
N GLU A 34 -0.06 6.64 16.37
CA GLU A 34 0.41 6.74 17.75
C GLU A 34 1.86 6.29 17.91
N GLU A 35 2.27 5.33 17.11
CA GLU A 35 3.64 4.83 17.15
C GLU A 35 4.58 5.59 16.23
N GLY A 36 4.05 6.51 15.44
CA GLY A 36 4.84 7.21 14.44
C GLY A 36 5.14 6.35 13.23
N SER A 37 4.30 5.37 12.97
CA SER A 37 4.45 4.46 11.84
C SER A 37 3.49 4.84 10.72
N LEU A 38 3.55 4.10 9.62
CA LEU A 38 2.67 4.31 8.48
C LEU A 38 1.73 3.12 8.34
N ALA A 39 0.53 3.37 7.88
CA ALA A 39 -0.44 2.33 7.57
C ALA A 39 -0.83 2.43 6.10
N LEU A 40 -0.76 1.33 5.37
CA LEU A 40 -1.10 1.29 3.97
C LEU A 40 -2.18 0.24 3.72
N PRO A 41 -3.18 0.56 2.92
CA PRO A 41 -4.19 -0.43 2.55
C PRO A 41 -3.65 -1.33 1.43
N ILE A 42 -3.77 -2.63 1.62
CA ILE A 42 -3.31 -3.60 0.64
C ILE A 42 -4.40 -4.64 0.45
N CYS A 43 -4.65 -5.02 -0.79
CA CYS A 43 -5.56 -6.12 -1.09
C CYS A 43 -4.75 -7.28 -1.64
N ALA A 44 -4.66 -8.36 -0.88
CA ALA A 44 -3.89 -9.53 -1.28
C ALA A 44 -4.39 -10.11 -2.60
N LYS A 45 -5.69 -10.09 -2.82
CA LYS A 45 -6.28 -10.60 -4.05
C LYS A 45 -5.83 -9.80 -5.26
N LEU A 46 -5.88 -8.47 -5.16
CA LEU A 46 -5.44 -7.60 -6.25
C LEU A 46 -3.94 -7.73 -6.50
N GLU A 47 -3.17 -7.84 -5.44
CA GLU A 47 -1.73 -8.01 -5.58
C GLU A 47 -1.40 -9.32 -6.28
N ALA A 48 -2.13 -10.38 -5.97
CA ALA A 48 -1.94 -11.66 -6.63
C ALA A 48 -2.30 -11.58 -8.11
N ASP A 49 -3.41 -10.90 -8.43
CA ASP A 49 -3.84 -10.72 -9.81
C ASP A 49 -2.79 -9.92 -10.60
N ILE A 50 -2.27 -8.87 -10.00
CA ILE A 50 -1.25 -8.06 -10.64
C ILE A 50 0.04 -8.87 -10.85
N ALA A 51 0.39 -9.69 -9.87
CA ALA A 51 1.59 -10.51 -9.95
C ALA A 51 1.51 -11.58 -11.05
N GLU A 52 0.31 -12.00 -11.41
CA GLU A 52 0.12 -12.98 -12.50
C GLU A 52 0.35 -12.37 -13.87
N LEU A 53 0.27 -11.06 -13.98
CA LEU A 53 0.48 -10.38 -15.25
C LEU A 53 1.98 -10.26 -15.52
N ASP A 54 2.41 -10.77 -16.67
CA ASP A 54 3.80 -10.69 -17.06
C ASP A 54 4.12 -9.41 -17.83
N ASP A 55 3.11 -8.86 -18.49
CA ASP A 55 3.28 -7.68 -19.32
C ASP A 55 3.11 -6.40 -18.49
N PRO A 56 4.11 -5.51 -18.49
CA PRO A 56 4.00 -4.26 -17.74
C PRO A 56 2.87 -3.36 -18.24
N ASP A 57 2.58 -3.42 -19.54
CA ASP A 57 1.46 -2.64 -20.08
C ASP A 57 0.13 -3.15 -19.55
N GLU A 58 -0.02 -4.47 -19.46
CA GLU A 58 -1.22 -5.05 -18.89
C GLU A 58 -1.36 -4.71 -17.41
N LYS A 59 -0.25 -4.73 -16.67
CA LYS A 59 -0.27 -4.33 -15.27
C LYS A 59 -0.74 -2.90 -15.11
N ALA A 60 -0.22 -2.01 -15.93
CA ALA A 60 -0.59 -0.60 -15.88
C ALA A 60 -2.06 -0.40 -16.20
N MET A 61 -2.56 -1.08 -17.21
CA MET A 61 -3.96 -1.02 -17.57
C MET A 61 -4.86 -1.56 -16.46
N PHE A 62 -4.45 -2.66 -15.88
CA PHE A 62 -5.21 -3.27 -14.79
C PHE A 62 -5.30 -2.32 -13.59
N MET A 63 -4.18 -1.73 -13.21
CA MET A 63 -4.15 -0.80 -12.10
C MET A 63 -4.97 0.47 -12.40
N GLU A 64 -4.93 0.92 -13.63
CA GLU A 64 -5.69 2.08 -14.05
C GLU A 64 -7.20 1.82 -13.95
N GLU A 65 -7.65 0.64 -14.37
CA GLU A 65 -9.05 0.26 -14.26
C GLU A 65 -9.51 0.21 -12.82
N LEU A 66 -8.63 -0.20 -11.92
CA LEU A 66 -8.93 -0.25 -10.49
C LEU A 66 -8.80 1.11 -9.81
N GLY A 67 -8.32 2.11 -10.52
CA GLY A 67 -8.09 3.43 -9.94
C GLY A 67 -6.84 3.50 -9.08
N LEU A 68 -5.93 2.53 -9.24
CA LEU A 68 -4.69 2.47 -8.47
C LEU A 68 -3.56 3.08 -9.28
N LYS A 69 -2.77 3.91 -8.66
CA LYS A 69 -1.60 4.49 -9.31
C LYS A 69 -0.38 3.59 -9.21
N GLN A 70 -0.32 2.80 -8.15
CA GLN A 70 0.79 1.89 -7.90
C GLN A 70 0.27 0.67 -7.17
N SER A 71 1.00 -0.44 -7.27
CA SER A 71 0.69 -1.60 -6.46
C SER A 71 1.01 -1.32 -4.99
N GLY A 72 0.40 -2.09 -4.08
CA GLY A 72 0.67 -1.92 -2.66
C GLY A 72 2.14 -2.16 -2.32
N LEU A 73 2.75 -3.11 -3.00
CA LEU A 73 4.17 -3.42 -2.76
C LEU A 73 5.06 -2.27 -3.19
N ASP A 74 4.75 -1.62 -4.30
CA ASP A 74 5.51 -0.45 -4.75
C ASP A 74 5.40 0.68 -3.74
N ARG A 75 4.22 0.88 -3.16
CA ARG A 75 4.04 1.89 -2.12
C ARG A 75 4.88 1.58 -0.89
N LEU A 76 4.95 0.32 -0.51
CA LEU A 76 5.77 -0.10 0.63
C LEU A 76 7.23 0.21 0.38
N ILE A 77 7.70 -0.07 -0.82
CA ILE A 77 9.08 0.19 -1.19
C ILE A 77 9.38 1.68 -1.13
N GLN A 78 8.52 2.50 -1.69
CA GLN A 78 8.70 3.95 -1.66
C GLN A 78 8.68 4.51 -0.25
N CYS A 79 7.77 4.04 0.57
CA CYS A 79 7.70 4.48 1.96
C CYS A 79 8.96 4.08 2.72
N SER A 80 9.51 2.90 2.43
CA SER A 80 10.76 2.47 3.05
C SER A 80 11.90 3.40 2.68
N TYR A 81 11.99 3.80 1.43
CA TYR A 81 13.02 4.75 1.00
C TYR A 81 12.88 6.09 1.71
N GLU A 82 11.66 6.58 1.84
CA GLU A 82 11.42 7.84 2.54
C GLU A 82 11.81 7.75 4.00
N LEU A 83 11.51 6.62 4.63
CA LEU A 83 11.85 6.41 6.04
C LEU A 83 13.35 6.36 6.26
N LEU A 84 14.10 5.86 5.28
CA LEU A 84 15.55 5.82 5.36
C LEU A 84 16.18 7.18 5.11
N GLY A 85 15.42 8.12 4.60
CA GLY A 85 15.91 9.46 4.33
C GLY A 85 16.94 9.52 3.22
N SER A 86 17.06 8.45 2.44
CA SER A 86 18.01 8.44 1.34
C SER A 86 17.47 9.23 0.18
N SER A 87 18.28 10.11 -0.32
CA SER A 87 17.94 10.89 -1.49
C SER A 87 18.28 10.09 -2.74
N PRO A 88 17.34 9.89 -3.62
CA PRO A 88 17.66 9.27 -4.91
C PRO A 88 18.34 10.31 -5.77
N SER A 89 19.55 10.22 -5.87
CA SER A 89 20.27 11.16 -6.73
C SER A 89 20.71 10.49 -8.01
#